data_35df40e29a693a31514fa2b4730c289b
#
_entry.id   35df40e29a693a31514fa2b4730c289b
#
_cell.length_a   1.000
_cell.length_b   1.000
_cell.length_c   1.000
_cell.angle_alpha   90.00
_cell.angle_beta   90.00
_cell.angle_gamma   90.00
#
_symmetry.space_group_name_H-M   'P 1'
#
loop_
_entity.id
_entity.type
_entity.pdbx_description
1 polymer ?
#
loop_
_entity_poly.entity_id
_entity_poly.type
_entity_poly.pdbx_seq_one_letter_code
_entity_poly.pdbx_strand_id
1 'polypeptide(L)'
;MTDPGGRGLMRRGLLGLATLSVLAIAFELAAERHWSNAVQLIPWAVLVLLAAAIACATSSRPKLIMAARVLAGVALAASAFGIYEHVADNYQVGELDAVYSDSWTHRSIADRVYLAFTKTVGAAPPIAPGALGQAGLLVLLATVDRRERTRA
;
A
#
# COMPACT_ATOMS: atom_id res chain seq x y z
N MET A 1 -2.84 -32.49 11.60
CA MET A 1 -3.12 -32.92 10.20
C MET A 1 -3.43 -31.67 9.39
N THR A 2 -2.51 -31.18 8.59
CA THR A 2 -2.67 -29.96 7.77
C THR A 2 -3.06 -30.40 6.37
N ASP A 3 -4.30 -30.07 5.97
CA ASP A 3 -4.83 -30.37 4.64
C ASP A 3 -4.02 -29.63 3.53
N PRO A 4 -3.34 -30.37 2.64
CA PRO A 4 -2.55 -29.78 1.54
C PRO A 4 -3.43 -29.05 0.51
N GLY A 5 -4.69 -29.45 0.37
CA GLY A 5 -5.66 -28.84 -0.55
C GLY A 5 -6.10 -27.47 -0.08
N GLY A 6 -6.45 -27.33 1.19
CA GLY A 6 -6.90 -26.07 1.80
C GLY A 6 -5.84 -24.96 1.73
N ARG A 7 -4.57 -25.31 1.97
CA ARG A 7 -3.46 -24.35 1.86
C ARG A 7 -3.25 -23.82 0.44
N GLY A 8 -3.40 -24.70 -0.55
CA GLY A 8 -3.31 -24.31 -1.97
C GLY A 8 -4.43 -23.35 -2.36
N LEU A 9 -5.65 -23.58 -1.88
CA LEU A 9 -6.82 -22.73 -2.12
C LEU A 9 -6.66 -21.36 -1.46
N MET A 10 -6.25 -21.33 -0.18
CA MET A 10 -6.00 -20.07 0.54
C MET A 10 -4.96 -19.20 -0.16
N ARG A 11 -3.84 -19.78 -0.60
CA ARG A 11 -2.83 -19.06 -1.35
C ARG A 11 -3.36 -18.47 -2.65
N ARG A 12 -4.13 -19.26 -3.43
CA ARG A 12 -4.75 -18.75 -4.67
C ARG A 12 -5.72 -17.62 -4.37
N GLY A 13 -6.51 -17.73 -3.31
CA GLY A 13 -7.40 -16.68 -2.84
C GLY A 13 -6.66 -15.39 -2.48
N LEU A 14 -5.58 -15.47 -1.70
CA LEU A 14 -4.74 -14.32 -1.34
C LEU A 14 -4.13 -13.63 -2.57
N LEU A 15 -3.57 -14.40 -3.52
CA LEU A 15 -3.03 -13.84 -4.76
C LEU A 15 -4.11 -13.26 -5.66
N GLY A 16 -5.30 -13.88 -5.71
CA GLY A 16 -6.46 -13.36 -6.42
C GLY A 16 -6.92 -12.01 -5.85
N LEU A 17 -7.02 -11.90 -4.52
CA LEU A 17 -7.36 -10.64 -3.84
C LEU A 17 -6.28 -9.58 -4.06
N ALA A 18 -4.99 -9.94 -4.00
CA ALA A 18 -3.89 -9.01 -4.31
C ALA A 18 -3.99 -8.49 -5.76
N THR A 19 -4.28 -9.38 -6.71
CA THR A 19 -4.47 -9.00 -8.12
C THR A 19 -5.64 -8.04 -8.29
N LEU A 20 -6.78 -8.34 -7.67
CA LEU A 20 -7.96 -7.48 -7.71
C LEU A 20 -7.65 -6.10 -7.11
N SER A 21 -6.94 -6.05 -5.96
CA SER A 21 -6.51 -4.78 -5.35
C SER A 21 -5.63 -3.96 -6.29
N VAL A 22 -4.63 -4.59 -6.94
CA VAL A 22 -3.75 -3.91 -7.90
C VAL A 22 -4.56 -3.31 -9.07
N LEU A 23 -5.52 -4.06 -9.61
CA LEU A 23 -6.37 -3.59 -10.72
C LEU A 23 -7.29 -2.45 -10.27
N ALA A 24 -7.89 -2.54 -9.08
CA ALA A 24 -8.75 -1.51 -8.53
C ALA A 24 -7.99 -0.20 -8.29
N ILE A 25 -6.78 -0.28 -7.70
CA ILE A 25 -5.93 0.89 -7.47
C ILE A 25 -5.46 1.49 -8.80
N ALA A 26 -5.08 0.67 -9.79
CA ALA A 26 -4.70 1.17 -11.11
C ALA A 26 -5.85 1.94 -11.77
N PHE A 27 -7.08 1.43 -11.64
CA PHE A 27 -8.27 2.12 -12.14
C PHE A 27 -8.50 3.46 -11.41
N GLU A 28 -8.40 3.48 -10.08
CA GLU A 28 -8.55 4.68 -9.26
C GLU A 28 -7.51 5.75 -9.64
N LEU A 29 -6.22 5.39 -9.69
CA LEU A 29 -5.15 6.29 -10.11
C LEU A 29 -5.36 6.85 -11.53
N ALA A 30 -5.90 6.03 -12.44
CA ALA A 30 -6.22 6.45 -13.79
C ALA A 30 -7.41 7.42 -13.81
N ALA A 31 -8.47 7.12 -13.07
CA ALA A 31 -9.67 7.96 -12.95
C ALA A 31 -9.34 9.33 -12.36
N GLU A 32 -8.47 9.37 -11.36
CA GLU A 32 -7.99 10.61 -10.71
C GLU A 32 -6.87 11.32 -11.49
N ARG A 33 -6.43 10.77 -12.64
CA ARG A 33 -5.32 11.31 -13.44
C ARG A 33 -4.05 11.52 -12.61
N HIS A 34 -3.72 10.53 -11.79
CA HIS A 34 -2.62 10.60 -10.82
C HIS A 34 -1.25 10.44 -11.49
N TRP A 35 -0.86 11.41 -12.34
CA TRP A 35 0.40 11.45 -13.10
C TRP A 35 0.88 12.87 -13.42
N SER A 36 0.41 13.89 -12.70
CA SER A 36 0.72 15.30 -13.00
C SER A 36 2.13 15.72 -12.59
N ASN A 37 2.79 14.97 -11.71
CA ASN A 37 4.15 15.22 -11.26
C ASN A 37 4.89 13.91 -10.91
N ALA A 38 6.20 13.99 -10.62
CA ALA A 38 7.04 12.83 -10.36
C ALA A 38 6.61 12.04 -9.11
N VAL A 39 6.12 12.70 -8.06
CA VAL A 39 5.66 12.03 -6.83
C VAL A 39 4.42 11.19 -7.11
N GLN A 40 3.52 11.68 -7.95
CA GLN A 40 2.33 10.94 -8.37
C GLN A 40 2.63 9.72 -9.25
N LEU A 41 3.84 9.59 -9.80
CA LEU A 41 4.26 8.39 -10.52
C LEU A 41 4.72 7.26 -9.58
N ILE A 42 5.02 7.55 -8.31
CA ILE A 42 5.47 6.54 -7.33
C ILE A 42 4.45 5.41 -7.19
N PRO A 43 3.14 5.63 -6.97
CA PRO A 43 2.18 4.54 -6.84
C PRO A 43 2.07 3.70 -8.12
N TRP A 44 2.26 4.26 -9.32
CA TRP A 44 2.32 3.49 -10.56
C TRP A 44 3.52 2.55 -10.62
N ALA A 45 4.70 3.02 -10.19
CA ALA A 45 5.87 2.15 -10.06
C ALA A 45 5.62 1.02 -9.04
N VAL A 46 4.97 1.33 -7.90
CA VAL A 46 4.61 0.33 -6.89
C VAL A 46 3.62 -0.69 -7.44
N LEU A 47 2.65 -0.30 -8.28
CA LEU A 47 1.75 -1.25 -8.96
C LEU A 47 2.53 -2.23 -9.86
N VAL A 48 3.53 -1.76 -10.59
CA VAL A 48 4.40 -2.63 -11.41
C VAL A 48 5.18 -3.60 -10.51
N LEU A 49 5.73 -3.13 -9.39
CA LEU A 49 6.43 -3.98 -8.42
C LEU A 49 5.48 -5.04 -7.82
N LEU A 50 4.25 -4.68 -7.48
CA LEU A 50 3.25 -5.60 -6.97
C LEU A 50 2.84 -6.64 -8.01
N ALA A 51 2.63 -6.25 -9.27
CA ALA A 51 2.35 -7.19 -10.35
C ALA A 51 3.50 -8.20 -10.54
N ALA A 52 4.76 -7.73 -10.51
CA ALA A 52 5.93 -8.59 -10.53
C ALA A 52 6.01 -9.51 -9.30
N ALA A 53 5.69 -8.99 -8.10
CA ALA A 53 5.65 -9.75 -6.87
C ALA A 53 4.60 -10.89 -6.94
N ILE A 54 3.40 -10.60 -7.43
CA ILE A 54 2.33 -11.59 -7.64
C ILE A 54 2.81 -12.66 -8.63
N ALA A 55 3.37 -12.27 -9.77
CA ALA A 55 3.91 -13.20 -10.76
C ALA A 55 5.00 -14.11 -10.16
N CYS A 56 5.96 -13.54 -9.43
CA CYS A 56 6.99 -14.29 -8.73
C CYS A 56 6.40 -15.24 -7.67
N ALA A 57 5.36 -14.80 -6.94
CA ALA A 57 4.71 -15.59 -5.92
C ALA A 57 3.98 -16.81 -6.50
N THR A 58 3.58 -16.85 -7.77
CA THR A 58 2.98 -18.05 -8.40
C THR A 58 3.99 -19.18 -8.59
N SER A 59 5.28 -18.89 -8.65
CA SER A 59 6.35 -19.86 -8.87
C SER A 59 6.58 -20.79 -7.68
N SER A 60 7.22 -21.95 -7.96
CA SER A 60 7.76 -22.83 -6.91
C SER A 60 9.25 -22.61 -6.64
N ARG A 61 9.94 -21.77 -7.41
CA ARG A 61 11.38 -21.55 -7.31
C ARG A 61 11.70 -20.69 -6.09
N PRO A 62 12.58 -21.11 -5.15
CA PRO A 62 12.89 -20.37 -3.93
C PRO A 62 13.36 -18.93 -4.18
N LYS A 63 14.16 -18.71 -5.23
CA LYS A 63 14.64 -17.37 -5.61
C LYS A 63 13.50 -16.43 -6.00
N LEU A 64 12.50 -16.93 -6.75
CA LEU A 64 11.34 -16.11 -7.14
C LEU A 64 10.42 -15.82 -5.95
N ILE A 65 10.29 -16.76 -5.02
CA ILE A 65 9.53 -16.49 -3.78
C ILE A 65 10.24 -15.44 -2.93
N MET A 66 11.57 -15.47 -2.86
CA MET A 66 12.32 -14.42 -2.17
C MET A 66 12.14 -13.07 -2.87
N ALA A 67 12.22 -13.04 -4.20
CA ALA A 67 11.94 -11.81 -4.97
C ALA A 67 10.53 -11.27 -4.70
N ALA A 68 9.51 -12.14 -4.68
CA ALA A 68 8.14 -11.73 -4.35
C ALA A 68 8.06 -11.06 -2.97
N ARG A 69 8.75 -11.60 -1.97
CA ARG A 69 8.77 -11.03 -0.61
C ARG A 69 9.47 -9.67 -0.55
N VAL A 70 10.60 -9.54 -1.23
CA VAL A 70 11.35 -8.27 -1.28
C VAL A 70 10.51 -7.20 -1.96
N LEU A 71 9.94 -7.50 -3.14
CA LEU A 71 9.09 -6.56 -3.89
C LEU A 71 7.84 -6.15 -3.08
N ALA A 72 7.18 -7.10 -2.42
CA ALA A 72 6.04 -6.82 -1.55
C ALA A 72 6.44 -6.00 -0.32
N GLY A 73 7.63 -6.23 0.25
CA GLY A 73 8.18 -5.43 1.34
C GLY A 73 8.46 -3.98 0.91
N VAL A 74 9.01 -3.79 -0.29
CA VAL A 74 9.20 -2.45 -0.88
C VAL A 74 7.86 -1.75 -1.08
N ALA A 75 6.83 -2.47 -1.56
CA ALA A 75 5.48 -1.90 -1.71
C ALA A 75 4.87 -1.46 -0.37
N LEU A 76 5.09 -2.23 0.71
CA LEU A 76 4.69 -1.84 2.07
C LEU A 76 5.39 -0.57 2.54
N ALA A 77 6.69 -0.47 2.34
CA ALA A 77 7.47 0.72 2.71
C ALA A 77 7.01 1.95 1.91
N ALA A 78 6.79 1.79 0.60
CA ALA A 78 6.27 2.85 -0.26
C ALA A 78 4.84 3.29 0.14
N SER A 79 4.00 2.34 0.58
CA SER A 79 2.67 2.65 1.12
C SER A 79 2.75 3.51 2.40
N ALA A 80 3.64 3.16 3.33
CA ALA A 80 3.85 3.95 4.54
C ALA A 80 4.36 5.37 4.21
N PHE A 81 5.27 5.48 3.25
CA PHE A 81 5.72 6.77 2.73
C PHE A 81 4.58 7.57 2.11
N GLY A 82 3.73 6.95 1.29
CA GLY A 82 2.56 7.62 0.70
C GLY A 82 1.56 8.13 1.74
N ILE A 83 1.32 7.37 2.83
CA ILE A 83 0.51 7.83 3.96
C ILE A 83 1.13 9.08 4.59
N TYR A 84 2.45 9.05 4.83
CA TYR A 84 3.18 10.20 5.37
C TYR A 84 3.05 11.44 4.48
N GLU A 85 3.27 11.31 3.17
CA GLU A 85 3.14 12.41 2.20
C GLU A 85 1.74 13.02 2.23
N HIS A 86 0.68 12.22 2.19
CA HIS A 86 -0.70 12.73 2.24
C HIS A 86 -1.00 13.46 3.56
N VAL A 87 -0.49 12.96 4.69
CA VAL A 87 -0.62 13.66 5.97
C VAL A 87 0.18 14.97 5.97
N ALA A 88 1.39 14.95 5.41
CA ALA A 88 2.23 16.13 5.33
C ALA A 88 1.60 17.21 4.43
N ASP A 89 1.05 16.83 3.28
CA ASP A 89 0.33 17.74 2.38
C ASP A 89 -0.86 18.39 3.09
N ASN A 90 -1.70 17.56 3.74
CA ASN A 90 -2.84 18.07 4.49
C ASN A 90 -2.41 19.00 5.66
N TYR A 91 -1.31 18.66 6.35
CA TYR A 91 -0.77 19.47 7.43
C TYR A 91 -0.31 20.85 6.93
N GLN A 92 0.35 20.92 5.76
CA GLN A 92 0.84 22.17 5.20
C GLN A 92 -0.29 23.12 4.80
N VAL A 93 -1.43 22.59 4.32
CA VAL A 93 -2.56 23.43 3.93
C VAL A 93 -3.46 23.85 5.10
N GLY A 94 -3.21 23.36 6.31
CA GLY A 94 -4.01 23.70 7.49
C GLY A 94 -4.02 25.18 7.85
N GLU A 95 -2.97 25.93 7.54
CA GLU A 95 -2.89 27.38 7.68
C GLU A 95 -3.80 28.14 6.70
N LEU A 96 -4.21 27.49 5.62
CA LEU A 96 -5.08 28.04 4.57
C LEU A 96 -6.51 27.53 4.68
N ASP A 97 -6.80 26.66 5.66
CA ASP A 97 -8.13 26.07 5.84
C ASP A 97 -9.14 27.12 6.32
N ALA A 98 -10.33 27.15 5.71
CA ALA A 98 -11.34 28.16 5.99
C ALA A 98 -11.85 28.15 7.44
N VAL A 99 -11.74 27.02 8.15
CA VAL A 99 -12.24 26.86 9.53
C VAL A 99 -11.11 26.93 10.54
N TYR A 100 -9.92 26.44 10.20
CA TYR A 100 -8.84 26.20 11.15
C TYR A 100 -7.69 27.21 11.06
N SER A 101 -7.60 28.05 10.00
CA SER A 101 -6.49 28.99 9.78
C SER A 101 -6.16 29.84 11.00
N ASP A 102 -7.15 30.50 11.60
CA ASP A 102 -6.94 31.43 12.73
C ASP A 102 -6.42 30.73 13.99
N SER A 103 -6.76 29.46 14.17
CA SER A 103 -6.36 28.66 15.33
C SER A 103 -5.18 27.75 15.07
N TRP A 104 -4.74 27.57 13.81
CA TRP A 104 -3.78 26.55 13.41
C TRP A 104 -2.45 26.61 14.17
N THR A 105 -1.85 27.81 14.26
CA THR A 105 -0.58 28.02 14.93
C THR A 105 -0.65 27.85 16.45
N HIS A 106 -1.84 28.04 17.04
CA HIS A 106 -2.10 27.89 18.47
C HIS A 106 -2.45 26.45 18.89
N ARG A 107 -2.70 25.55 17.92
CA ARG A 107 -3.00 24.15 18.20
C ARG A 107 -1.72 23.35 18.50
N SER A 108 -1.86 22.31 19.31
CA SER A 108 -0.79 21.36 19.53
C SER A 108 -0.39 20.64 18.21
N ILE A 109 0.86 20.19 18.12
CA ILE A 109 1.31 19.38 16.97
C ILE A 109 0.43 18.13 16.82
N ALA A 110 0.06 17.49 17.94
CA ALA A 110 -0.77 16.29 17.93
C ALA A 110 -2.16 16.57 17.32
N ASP A 111 -2.81 17.69 17.68
CA ASP A 111 -4.09 18.10 17.09
C ASP A 111 -3.96 18.37 15.59
N ARG A 112 -2.92 19.09 15.17
CA ARG A 112 -2.69 19.39 13.75
C ARG A 112 -2.48 18.10 12.93
N VAL A 113 -1.65 17.18 13.45
CA VAL A 113 -1.44 15.87 12.82
C VAL A 113 -2.74 15.06 12.77
N TYR A 114 -3.53 15.06 13.84
CA TYR A 114 -4.83 14.39 13.87
C TYR A 114 -5.79 14.94 12.81
N LEU A 115 -5.92 16.27 12.70
CA LEU A 115 -6.77 16.93 11.71
C LEU A 115 -6.32 16.62 10.27
N ALA A 116 -5.01 16.60 10.03
CA ALA A 116 -4.41 16.24 8.74
C ALA A 116 -4.64 14.76 8.41
N PHE A 117 -4.43 13.86 9.37
CA PHE A 117 -4.62 12.42 9.19
C PHE A 117 -6.08 12.04 8.95
N THR A 118 -7.01 12.69 9.64
CA THR A 118 -8.46 12.44 9.48
C THR A 118 -9.05 13.12 8.26
N LYS A 119 -8.23 13.82 7.47
CA LYS A 119 -8.70 14.62 6.32
C LYS A 119 -9.73 15.68 6.73
N THR A 120 -9.67 16.16 7.97
CA THR A 120 -10.47 17.28 8.43
C THR A 120 -9.96 18.59 7.83
N VAL A 121 -8.64 18.68 7.61
CA VAL A 121 -7.96 19.70 6.79
C VAL A 121 -7.29 19.05 5.60
N GLY A 122 -7.23 19.76 4.48
CA GLY A 122 -6.62 19.29 3.25
C GLY A 122 -7.48 18.31 2.44
N ALA A 123 -7.05 18.04 1.22
CA ALA A 123 -7.79 17.22 0.25
C ALA A 123 -7.23 15.80 0.07
N ALA A 124 -5.95 15.59 0.40
CA ALA A 124 -5.28 14.30 0.19
C ALA A 124 -5.87 13.21 1.09
N PRO A 125 -6.26 12.03 0.57
CA PRO A 125 -6.79 10.93 1.37
C PRO A 125 -5.66 10.12 2.03
N PRO A 126 -5.33 10.28 3.32
CA PRO A 126 -4.13 9.70 3.93
C PRO A 126 -4.10 8.17 3.91
N ILE A 127 -5.28 7.52 3.95
CA ILE A 127 -5.38 6.05 4.02
C ILE A 127 -5.36 5.40 2.61
N ALA A 128 -5.58 6.17 1.52
CA ALA A 128 -5.60 5.62 0.17
C ALA A 128 -4.32 4.85 -0.21
N PRO A 129 -3.09 5.33 0.09
CA PRO A 129 -1.87 4.56 -0.14
C PRO A 129 -1.82 3.23 0.62
N GLY A 130 -2.58 3.09 1.71
CA GLY A 130 -2.68 1.85 2.49
C GLY A 130 -3.17 0.66 1.69
N ALA A 131 -3.97 0.88 0.63
CA ALA A 131 -4.43 -0.18 -0.26
C ALA A 131 -3.27 -0.87 -1.02
N LEU A 132 -2.22 -0.12 -1.41
CA LEU A 132 -0.98 -0.69 -1.97
C LEU A 132 -0.27 -1.58 -0.94
N GLY A 133 -0.18 -1.11 0.30
CA GLY A 133 0.39 -1.89 1.42
C GLY A 133 -0.41 -3.16 1.69
N GLN A 134 -1.74 -3.08 1.67
CA GLN A 134 -2.61 -4.25 1.80
C GLN A 134 -2.34 -5.29 0.71
N ALA A 135 -2.20 -4.87 -0.56
CA ALA A 135 -1.86 -5.78 -1.65
C ALA A 135 -0.49 -6.45 -1.43
N GLY A 136 0.52 -5.68 -0.98
CA GLY A 136 1.82 -6.20 -0.58
C GLY A 136 1.74 -7.23 0.55
N LEU A 137 0.95 -6.95 1.59
CA LEU A 137 0.73 -7.86 2.71
C LEU A 137 0.08 -9.18 2.26
N LEU A 138 -0.91 -9.12 1.38
CA LEU A 138 -1.55 -10.32 0.80
C LEU A 138 -0.53 -11.20 0.06
N VAL A 139 0.40 -10.60 -0.70
CA VAL A 139 1.49 -11.34 -1.37
C VAL A 139 2.44 -11.96 -0.34
N LEU A 140 2.83 -11.23 0.71
CA LEU A 140 3.66 -11.76 1.79
C LEU A 140 3.00 -12.97 2.44
N LEU A 141 1.73 -12.86 2.84
CA LEU A 141 0.97 -13.95 3.46
C LEU A 141 0.87 -15.16 2.53
N ALA A 142 0.63 -14.95 1.24
CA ALA A 142 0.60 -16.01 0.24
C ALA A 142 1.93 -16.78 0.09
N THR A 143 3.04 -16.23 0.58
CA THR A 143 4.39 -16.83 0.50
C THR A 143 4.90 -17.42 1.81
N VAL A 144 4.19 -17.25 2.95
CA VAL A 144 4.65 -17.69 4.28
C VAL A 144 4.86 -19.21 4.34
N ASP A 145 3.89 -19.99 3.89
CA ASP A 145 3.89 -21.47 3.97
C ASP A 145 5.02 -22.18 3.22
N ARG A 146 5.81 -21.45 2.40
CA ARG A 146 6.88 -22.05 1.61
C ARG A 146 8.23 -22.16 2.35
N ARG A 147 8.37 -21.53 3.52
CA ARG A 147 9.60 -21.66 4.34
C ARG A 147 9.73 -23.04 4.97
N GLU A 148 8.63 -23.68 5.29
CA GLU A 148 8.65 -24.97 6.01
C GLU A 148 9.10 -26.13 5.13
N ARG A 149 8.80 -26.13 3.82
CA ARG A 149 9.18 -27.20 2.89
C ARG A 149 10.66 -27.21 2.50
N THR A 150 11.41 -26.13 2.74
CA THR A 150 12.84 -26.04 2.39
C THR A 150 13.72 -26.44 3.57
N ARG A 151 13.14 -26.66 4.75
CA ARG A 151 13.85 -27.07 5.97
C ARG A 151 13.58 -28.52 6.39
N ALA A 152 12.68 -29.24 5.71
CA ALA A 152 12.40 -30.66 5.87
C ALA A 152 13.04 -31.47 4.75
#